data_c1cd6242415279133de26799010e5f69
#
_entry.id   c1cd6242415279133de26799010e5f69
#
_cell.length_a   1.000
_cell.length_b   1.000
_cell.length_c   1.000
_cell.angle_alpha   90.00
_cell.angle_beta   90.00
_cell.angle_gamma   90.00
#
_symmetry.space_group_name_H-M   'P 1'
#
loop_
_entity.id
_entity.type
_entity.pdbx_description
1 polymer ?
#
loop_
_entity_poly.entity_id
_entity_poly.type
_entity_poly.pdbx_seq_one_letter_code
_entity_poly.pdbx_strand_id
1 'polypeptide(L)'
;MIKPIQALLKILQGRIILDDGTLVPVIKRDYPYDHTPCITIDNSGGTSTIDKHITNRDYTLPSTHPQYDALNPDKTISQQVIQEQIAINLGVNIWCDDENQREEITNKAKTLFYMVQSDHYLFCQQYDNGNCIFLNTQCKVNPHSARGIKNQCPKPYDYHYKNIFTAFDIIRSTFNVDPPYILDDTTTNPPVLRSIIRVYFSYYEYYRIGGAVSENLHVNEDLL
;
A
#
# COMPACT_ATOMS: atom_id res chain seq x y z
N MET A 1 -2.84 9.44 6.83
CA MET A 1 -3.13 8.94 5.44
C MET A 1 -4.01 7.71 5.60
N ILE A 2 -5.02 7.50 4.74
CA ILE A 2 -5.94 6.35 4.85
C ILE A 2 -5.14 5.07 4.53
N LYS A 3 -5.17 4.04 5.41
CA LYS A 3 -4.46 2.76 5.25
C LYS A 3 -4.53 2.15 3.83
N PRO A 4 -5.71 2.11 3.17
CA PRO A 4 -5.82 1.57 1.82
C PRO A 4 -4.95 2.28 0.77
N ILE A 5 -4.85 3.60 0.83
CA ILE A 5 -4.01 4.37 -0.09
C ILE A 5 -2.53 4.07 0.19
N GLN A 6 -2.14 3.94 1.46
CA GLN A 6 -0.79 3.54 1.83
C GLN A 6 -0.44 2.15 1.28
N ALA A 7 -1.38 1.20 1.32
CA ALA A 7 -1.17 -0.12 0.75
C ALA A 7 -0.88 -0.06 -0.75
N LEU A 8 -1.66 0.69 -1.53
CA LEU A 8 -1.42 0.85 -2.96
C LEU A 8 -0.11 1.60 -3.25
N LEU A 9 0.22 2.62 -2.46
CA LEU A 9 1.53 3.29 -2.57
C LEU A 9 2.68 2.29 -2.35
N LYS A 10 2.60 1.44 -1.33
CA LYS A 10 3.63 0.40 -1.09
C LYS A 10 3.70 -0.66 -2.19
N ILE A 11 2.63 -0.90 -2.92
CA ILE A 11 2.64 -1.80 -4.08
C ILE A 11 3.32 -1.15 -5.29
N LEU A 12 3.09 0.12 -5.54
CA LEU A 12 3.45 0.78 -6.81
C LEU A 12 4.70 1.65 -6.71
N GLN A 13 4.88 2.38 -5.59
CA GLN A 13 5.91 3.41 -5.47
C GLN A 13 7.32 2.85 -5.59
N GLY A 14 8.15 3.47 -6.42
CA GLY A 14 9.52 3.03 -6.67
C GLY A 14 9.65 1.75 -7.51
N ARG A 15 8.58 1.27 -8.14
CA ARG A 15 8.55 -0.05 -8.79
C ARG A 15 8.11 -0.05 -10.24
N ILE A 16 7.55 1.03 -10.68
CA ILE A 16 7.20 1.23 -12.08
C ILE A 16 8.38 1.97 -12.73
N ILE A 17 9.22 1.21 -13.40
CA ILE A 17 10.38 1.72 -14.13
C ILE A 17 10.15 1.44 -15.61
N LEU A 18 10.24 2.45 -16.44
CA LEU A 18 10.12 2.33 -17.90
C LEU A 18 11.34 1.59 -18.49
N ASP A 19 11.20 1.12 -19.70
CA ASP A 19 12.26 0.39 -20.38
C ASP A 19 13.52 1.26 -20.66
N ASP A 20 13.36 2.58 -20.70
CA ASP A 20 14.43 3.56 -20.74
C ASP A 20 15.12 3.82 -19.39
N GLY A 21 14.64 3.20 -18.31
CA GLY A 21 15.14 3.37 -16.94
C GLY A 21 14.45 4.48 -16.15
N THR A 22 13.50 5.21 -16.73
CA THR A 22 12.78 6.28 -16.04
C THR A 22 11.86 5.72 -14.96
N LEU A 23 12.01 6.22 -13.73
CA LEU A 23 11.13 5.88 -12.62
C LEU A 23 9.85 6.71 -12.68
N VAL A 24 8.69 6.06 -12.73
CA VAL A 24 7.39 6.72 -12.74
C VAL A 24 6.97 7.09 -11.32
N PRO A 25 6.75 8.38 -11.02
CA PRO A 25 6.29 8.82 -9.70
C PRO A 25 4.87 8.35 -9.42
N VAL A 26 4.62 7.92 -8.19
CA VAL A 26 3.30 7.54 -7.68
C VAL A 26 2.92 8.48 -6.56
N ILE A 27 1.82 9.20 -6.71
CA ILE A 27 1.41 10.26 -5.80
C ILE A 27 -0.05 10.09 -5.35
N LYS A 28 -0.34 10.52 -4.13
CA LYS A 28 -1.72 10.59 -3.62
C LYS A 28 -2.34 11.91 -4.07
N ARG A 29 -3.02 11.91 -5.19
CA ARG A 29 -3.75 13.08 -5.72
C ARG A 29 -4.82 12.62 -6.70
N ASP A 30 -5.79 13.49 -6.93
CA ASP A 30 -6.84 13.25 -7.92
C ASP A 30 -6.38 13.63 -9.34
N TYR A 31 -5.36 14.49 -9.45
CA TYR A 31 -4.86 15.03 -10.72
C TYR A 31 -3.34 15.15 -10.75
N PRO A 32 -2.66 14.92 -11.91
CA PRO A 32 -1.27 15.28 -12.11
C PRO A 32 -1.17 16.80 -12.25
N TYR A 33 -0.36 17.44 -11.41
CA TYR A 33 -0.24 18.90 -11.53
C TYR A 33 0.87 19.36 -12.48
N ASP A 34 1.97 18.64 -12.56
CA ASP A 34 3.16 19.20 -13.21
C ASP A 34 3.96 18.22 -14.09
N HIS A 35 3.73 16.92 -14.03
CA HIS A 35 4.60 15.96 -14.70
C HIS A 35 3.86 14.72 -15.16
N THR A 36 3.99 14.43 -16.45
CA THR A 36 3.73 13.13 -17.06
C THR A 36 5.07 12.49 -17.47
N PRO A 37 5.22 11.18 -17.37
CA PRO A 37 4.25 10.21 -16.87
C PRO A 37 4.18 10.19 -15.35
N CYS A 38 3.00 9.99 -14.80
CA CYS A 38 2.83 9.76 -13.37
C CYS A 38 1.63 8.85 -13.07
N ILE A 39 1.58 8.32 -11.85
CA ILE A 39 0.45 7.57 -11.33
C ILE A 39 -0.14 8.34 -10.16
N THR A 40 -1.46 8.53 -10.18
CA THR A 40 -2.20 9.10 -9.04
C THR A 40 -3.15 8.08 -8.44
N ILE A 41 -3.33 8.12 -7.13
CA ILE A 41 -4.27 7.25 -6.41
C ILE A 41 -5.34 8.11 -5.78
N ASP A 42 -6.58 7.87 -6.15
CA ASP A 42 -7.74 8.56 -5.63
C ASP A 42 -8.75 7.62 -4.94
N ASN A 43 -9.65 8.19 -4.18
CA ASN A 43 -10.76 7.49 -3.52
C ASN A 43 -12.09 7.84 -4.17
N SER A 44 -12.13 7.90 -5.49
CA SER A 44 -13.33 8.30 -6.26
C SER A 44 -14.50 7.32 -6.11
N GLY A 45 -14.23 6.06 -5.76
CA GLY A 45 -15.26 5.04 -5.58
C GLY A 45 -15.92 5.02 -4.21
N GLY A 46 -15.42 5.85 -3.26
CA GLY A 46 -15.97 5.93 -1.91
C GLY A 46 -15.64 4.75 -0.99
N THR A 47 -16.15 4.83 0.21
CA THR A 47 -16.05 3.81 1.26
C THR A 47 -17.41 3.44 1.78
N SER A 48 -17.61 2.19 2.19
CA SER A 48 -18.82 1.74 2.87
C SER A 48 -18.46 0.80 4.01
N THR A 49 -19.10 1.00 5.18
CA THR A 49 -19.03 0.05 6.29
C THR A 49 -19.88 -1.16 5.96
N ILE A 50 -19.29 -2.36 6.02
CA ILE A 50 -19.97 -3.63 5.76
C ILE A 50 -20.48 -4.23 7.07
N ASP A 51 -19.62 -4.26 8.09
CA ASP A 51 -19.89 -4.89 9.37
C ASP A 51 -19.18 -4.15 10.50
N LYS A 52 -19.75 -4.27 11.72
CA LYS A 52 -19.20 -3.66 12.93
C LYS A 52 -19.54 -4.51 14.14
N HIS A 53 -18.53 -4.96 14.84
CA HIS A 53 -18.71 -5.78 16.05
C HIS A 53 -17.62 -5.54 17.08
N ILE A 54 -17.83 -6.00 18.31
CA ILE A 54 -16.83 -5.97 19.38
C ILE A 54 -16.00 -7.24 19.32
N THR A 55 -14.68 -7.09 19.33
CA THR A 55 -13.74 -8.21 19.36
C THR A 55 -12.60 -7.94 20.33
N ASN A 56 -11.78 -8.95 20.60
CA ASN A 56 -10.52 -8.78 21.32
C ASN A 56 -9.37 -8.67 20.34
N ARG A 57 -8.46 -7.74 20.57
CA ARG A 57 -7.23 -7.62 19.79
C ARG A 57 -6.03 -7.53 20.72
N ASP A 58 -4.96 -8.25 20.37
CA ASP A 58 -3.72 -8.22 21.08
C ASP A 58 -2.82 -7.10 20.55
N TYR A 59 -2.22 -6.34 21.46
CA TYR A 59 -1.31 -5.24 21.16
C TYR A 59 0.00 -5.43 21.87
N THR A 60 1.10 -5.20 21.18
CA THR A 60 2.42 -5.03 21.79
C THR A 60 2.46 -3.64 22.43
N LEU A 61 2.92 -3.56 23.67
CA LEU A 61 3.01 -2.29 24.39
C LEU A 61 4.22 -1.49 23.89
N PRO A 62 4.06 -0.20 23.56
CA PRO A 62 5.19 0.67 23.27
C PRO A 62 6.07 0.83 24.52
N SER A 63 7.38 1.06 24.33
CA SER A 63 8.34 1.24 25.42
C SER A 63 8.02 2.38 26.40
N THR A 64 7.18 3.30 25.98
CA THR A 64 6.70 4.43 26.80
C THR A 64 5.49 4.08 27.67
N HIS A 65 4.90 2.88 27.47
CA HIS A 65 3.70 2.50 28.22
C HIS A 65 4.04 2.09 29.65
N PRO A 66 3.26 2.51 30.69
CA PRO A 66 3.55 2.20 32.11
C PRO A 66 3.63 0.71 32.45
N GLN A 67 2.97 -0.15 31.65
CA GLN A 67 2.98 -1.61 31.81
C GLN A 67 3.97 -2.30 30.88
N TYR A 68 4.84 -1.55 30.19
CA TYR A 68 5.87 -2.11 29.33
C TYR A 68 6.90 -2.88 30.15
N ASP A 69 7.21 -4.08 29.71
CA ASP A 69 8.22 -4.93 30.32
C ASP A 69 9.43 -5.04 29.39
N ALA A 70 10.52 -4.38 29.78
CA ALA A 70 11.76 -4.36 28.98
C ALA A 70 12.42 -5.75 28.85
N LEU A 71 12.10 -6.69 29.76
CA LEU A 71 12.60 -8.08 29.69
C LEU A 71 11.77 -8.92 28.71
N ASN A 72 10.53 -8.50 28.42
CA ASN A 72 9.62 -9.17 27.50
C ASN A 72 9.00 -8.13 26.54
N PRO A 73 9.77 -7.55 25.62
CA PRO A 73 9.32 -6.45 24.75
C PRO A 73 8.20 -6.86 23.80
N ASP A 74 8.07 -8.15 23.50
CA ASP A 74 7.04 -8.69 22.61
C ASP A 74 5.76 -9.12 23.37
N LYS A 75 5.68 -8.84 24.67
CA LYS A 75 4.49 -9.14 25.46
C LYS A 75 3.30 -8.36 24.94
N THR A 76 2.24 -9.07 24.62
CA THR A 76 0.97 -8.50 24.16
C THR A 76 -0.02 -8.38 25.31
N ILE A 77 -0.88 -7.38 25.23
CA ILE A 77 -2.07 -7.25 26.06
C ILE A 77 -3.32 -7.35 25.17
N SER A 78 -4.33 -8.08 25.67
CA SER A 78 -5.60 -8.19 24.97
C SER A 78 -6.54 -7.07 25.39
N GLN A 79 -7.11 -6.36 24.44
CA GLN A 79 -8.07 -5.29 24.67
C GLN A 79 -9.34 -5.51 23.84
N GLN A 80 -10.47 -5.16 24.41
CA GLN A 80 -11.71 -5.10 23.66
C GLN A 80 -11.71 -3.86 22.76
N VAL A 81 -12.01 -4.09 21.50
CA VAL A 81 -12.09 -3.06 20.46
C VAL A 81 -13.34 -3.22 19.63
N ILE A 82 -13.80 -2.14 19.06
CA ILE A 82 -14.76 -2.20 17.98
C ILE A 82 -13.98 -2.47 16.71
N GLN A 83 -14.26 -3.59 16.05
CA GLN A 83 -13.76 -3.90 14.72
C GLN A 83 -14.81 -3.49 13.69
N GLU A 84 -14.37 -2.70 12.72
CA GLU A 84 -15.22 -2.25 11.62
C GLU A 84 -14.63 -2.76 10.30
N GLN A 85 -15.44 -3.48 9.52
CA GLN A 85 -15.07 -3.92 8.18
C GLN A 85 -15.52 -2.86 7.18
N ILE A 86 -14.57 -2.30 6.45
CA ILE A 86 -14.80 -1.22 5.49
C ILE A 86 -14.44 -1.71 4.10
N ALA A 87 -15.37 -1.59 3.15
CA ALA A 87 -15.09 -1.76 1.73
C ALA A 87 -14.66 -0.44 1.11
N ILE A 88 -13.68 -0.50 0.23
CA ILE A 88 -13.17 0.66 -0.49
C ILE A 88 -12.97 0.35 -1.98
N ASN A 89 -13.16 1.38 -2.79
CA ASN A 89 -12.88 1.37 -4.22
C ASN A 89 -11.91 2.51 -4.53
N LEU A 90 -10.70 2.18 -4.97
CA LEU A 90 -9.65 3.14 -5.30
C LEU A 90 -9.41 3.17 -6.80
N GLY A 91 -9.24 4.37 -7.33
CA GLY A 91 -8.77 4.60 -8.70
C GLY A 91 -7.25 4.76 -8.73
N VAL A 92 -6.59 3.95 -9.54
CA VAL A 92 -5.18 4.11 -9.90
C VAL A 92 -5.14 4.69 -11.30
N ASN A 93 -4.86 5.99 -11.39
CA ASN A 93 -4.87 6.73 -12.65
C ASN A 93 -3.45 6.86 -13.18
N ILE A 94 -3.24 6.45 -14.40
CA ILE A 94 -1.96 6.49 -15.11
C ILE A 94 -2.07 7.61 -16.14
N TRP A 95 -1.23 8.61 -16.02
CA TRP A 95 -1.22 9.81 -16.84
C TRP A 95 0.04 9.85 -17.68
N CYS A 96 -0.11 10.02 -18.99
CA CYS A 96 0.99 10.03 -19.95
C CYS A 96 0.73 10.98 -21.11
N ASP A 97 1.79 11.36 -21.82
CA ASP A 97 1.73 12.12 -23.06
C ASP A 97 1.84 11.22 -24.29
N ASP A 98 2.28 9.98 -24.08
CA ASP A 98 2.52 8.97 -25.14
C ASP A 98 1.73 7.68 -24.87
N GLU A 99 1.17 7.11 -25.94
CA GLU A 99 0.32 5.92 -25.86
C GLU A 99 1.11 4.65 -25.49
N ASN A 100 2.29 4.47 -26.04
CA ASN A 100 3.14 3.30 -25.74
C ASN A 100 3.58 3.32 -24.29
N GLN A 101 3.96 4.50 -23.78
CA GLN A 101 4.32 4.71 -22.39
C GLN A 101 3.13 4.42 -21.45
N ARG A 102 1.92 4.86 -21.82
CA ARG A 102 0.69 4.55 -21.09
C ARG A 102 0.46 3.05 -21.00
N GLU A 103 0.59 2.34 -22.13
CA GLU A 103 0.42 0.89 -22.18
C GLU A 103 1.46 0.18 -21.32
N GLU A 104 2.73 0.55 -21.44
CA GLU A 104 3.82 0.00 -20.65
C GLU A 104 3.57 0.14 -19.15
N ILE A 105 3.26 1.35 -18.67
CA ILE A 105 2.99 1.62 -17.26
C ILE A 105 1.78 0.84 -16.77
N THR A 106 0.71 0.81 -17.57
CA THR A 106 -0.52 0.08 -17.25
C THR A 106 -0.24 -1.42 -17.09
N ASN A 107 0.52 -2.01 -17.99
CA ASN A 107 0.88 -3.43 -17.92
C ASN A 107 1.78 -3.75 -16.73
N LYS A 108 2.75 -2.89 -16.41
CA LYS A 108 3.61 -3.04 -15.23
C LYS A 108 2.82 -2.93 -13.92
N ALA A 109 1.93 -1.94 -13.80
CA ALA A 109 1.06 -1.78 -12.64
C ALA A 109 0.11 -2.97 -12.46
N LYS A 110 -0.53 -3.41 -13.54
CA LYS A 110 -1.40 -4.59 -13.56
C LYS A 110 -0.67 -5.86 -13.12
N THR A 111 0.56 -6.06 -13.58
CA THR A 111 1.39 -7.20 -13.19
C THR A 111 1.65 -7.20 -11.68
N LEU A 112 1.97 -6.04 -11.09
CA LEU A 112 2.17 -5.92 -9.65
C LEU A 112 0.89 -6.29 -8.88
N PHE A 113 -0.27 -5.82 -9.31
CA PHE A 113 -1.54 -6.19 -8.68
C PHE A 113 -1.86 -7.69 -8.79
N TYR A 114 -1.58 -8.32 -9.92
CA TYR A 114 -1.75 -9.76 -10.05
C TYR A 114 -0.80 -10.55 -9.14
N MET A 115 0.43 -10.07 -8.95
CA MET A 115 1.36 -10.66 -7.98
C MET A 115 0.80 -10.56 -6.55
N VAL A 116 0.15 -9.46 -6.20
CA VAL A 116 -0.53 -9.31 -4.90
C VAL A 116 -1.68 -10.31 -4.77
N GLN A 117 -2.56 -10.41 -5.77
CA GLN A 117 -3.68 -11.35 -5.76
C GLN A 117 -3.22 -12.81 -5.62
N SER A 118 -2.16 -13.18 -6.32
CA SER A 118 -1.61 -14.55 -6.31
C SER A 118 -0.73 -14.88 -5.09
N ASP A 119 -0.61 -13.96 -4.12
CA ASP A 119 0.20 -14.10 -2.91
C ASP A 119 1.72 -14.25 -3.16
N HIS A 120 2.17 -13.85 -4.33
CA HIS A 120 3.58 -13.83 -4.66
C HIS A 120 4.28 -12.52 -4.31
N TYR A 121 3.51 -11.57 -3.74
CA TYR A 121 3.98 -10.26 -3.43
C TYR A 121 4.28 -10.09 -1.94
N LEU A 122 5.57 -9.93 -1.65
CA LEU A 122 6.04 -9.48 -0.35
C LEU A 122 6.71 -8.12 -0.53
N PHE A 123 6.42 -7.17 0.32
CA PHE A 123 7.08 -5.89 0.30
C PHE A 123 8.09 -5.77 1.44
N CYS A 124 9.20 -5.09 1.16
CA CYS A 124 10.16 -4.74 2.18
C CYS A 124 9.72 -3.45 2.87
N GLN A 125 9.56 -3.47 4.19
CA GLN A 125 9.21 -2.28 4.97
C GLN A 125 10.31 -1.20 4.94
N GLN A 126 11.56 -1.62 4.68
CA GLN A 126 12.73 -0.75 4.62
C GLN A 126 13.03 -0.24 3.20
N TYR A 127 12.08 -0.43 2.27
CA TYR A 127 12.23 0.03 0.90
C TYR A 127 11.33 1.23 0.64
N ASP A 128 11.95 2.33 0.24
CA ASP A 128 11.24 3.54 -0.16
C ASP A 128 11.86 4.14 -1.42
N ASN A 129 11.05 4.43 -2.42
CA ASN A 129 11.44 5.06 -3.69
C ASN A 129 12.73 4.51 -4.32
N GLY A 130 12.90 3.20 -4.37
CA GLY A 130 14.06 2.58 -4.96
C GLY A 130 15.25 2.40 -4.03
N ASN A 131 15.18 2.94 -2.81
CA ASN A 131 16.27 2.89 -1.83
C ASN A 131 15.93 2.01 -0.63
N CYS A 132 16.94 1.39 -0.06
CA CYS A 132 16.83 0.74 1.23
C CYS A 132 17.00 1.80 2.33
N ILE A 133 15.94 2.12 3.07
CA ILE A 133 15.97 3.12 4.16
C ILE A 133 16.97 2.68 5.23
N PHE A 134 17.06 1.39 5.50
CA PHE A 134 17.95 0.83 6.50
C PHE A 134 19.43 1.01 6.16
N LEU A 135 19.80 0.87 4.89
CA LEU A 135 21.18 0.99 4.43
C LEU A 135 21.50 2.38 3.88
N ASN A 136 20.49 3.23 3.73
CA ASN A 136 20.58 4.53 3.07
C ASN A 136 21.28 4.44 1.68
N THR A 137 21.07 3.34 0.98
CA THR A 137 21.64 3.05 -0.34
C THR A 137 20.60 2.41 -1.24
N GLN A 138 20.87 2.41 -2.54
CA GLN A 138 20.02 1.70 -3.49
C GLN A 138 19.89 0.22 -3.10
N CYS A 139 18.67 -0.29 -2.99
CA CYS A 139 18.43 -1.68 -2.68
C CYS A 139 18.87 -2.58 -3.85
N LYS A 140 19.86 -3.42 -3.61
CA LYS A 140 20.37 -4.40 -4.60
C LYS A 140 19.49 -5.65 -4.68
N VAL A 141 18.53 -5.77 -3.78
CA VAL A 141 17.60 -6.91 -3.72
C VAL A 141 16.36 -6.54 -4.52
N ASN A 142 15.91 -7.43 -5.38
CA ASN A 142 14.61 -7.23 -6.02
C ASN A 142 13.50 -7.37 -4.94
N PRO A 143 12.86 -6.26 -4.52
CA PRO A 143 11.86 -6.29 -3.45
C PRO A 143 10.59 -7.05 -3.83
N HIS A 144 10.49 -7.54 -5.07
CA HIS A 144 9.34 -8.27 -5.60
C HIS A 144 9.57 -9.79 -5.66
N SER A 145 10.80 -10.25 -5.41
CA SER A 145 11.12 -11.67 -5.51
C SER A 145 11.27 -12.30 -4.13
N ALA A 146 10.25 -13.02 -3.71
CA ALA A 146 10.35 -13.83 -2.48
C ALA A 146 11.46 -14.90 -2.55
N ARG A 147 11.87 -15.32 -3.75
CA ARG A 147 12.85 -16.41 -3.94
C ARG A 147 14.31 -15.95 -3.83
N GLY A 148 14.63 -14.72 -4.20
CA GLY A 148 16.02 -14.22 -4.22
C GLY A 148 16.48 -13.53 -2.94
N ILE A 149 15.57 -13.23 -2.03
CA ILE A 149 15.77 -12.28 -0.95
C ILE A 149 16.60 -12.80 0.20
N LYS A 150 16.46 -14.07 0.54
CA LYS A 150 17.10 -14.66 1.75
C LYS A 150 18.63 -14.51 1.79
N ASN A 151 19.28 -14.48 0.62
CA ASN A 151 20.74 -14.50 0.53
C ASN A 151 21.36 -13.13 0.18
N GLN A 152 20.57 -12.13 -0.12
CA GLN A 152 21.04 -10.83 -0.63
C GLN A 152 20.82 -9.67 0.35
N CYS A 153 19.80 -9.76 1.22
CA CYS A 153 19.57 -8.77 2.26
C CYS A 153 20.42 -9.12 3.50
N PRO A 154 21.18 -8.16 4.07
CA PRO A 154 22.03 -8.41 5.25
C PRO A 154 21.23 -8.66 6.55
N LYS A 155 19.91 -8.51 6.50
CA LYS A 155 19.03 -8.73 7.66
C LYS A 155 18.17 -9.98 7.47
N PRO A 156 17.73 -10.63 8.56
CA PRO A 156 16.83 -11.77 8.49
C PRO A 156 15.56 -11.47 7.72
N TYR A 157 15.14 -12.40 6.89
CA TYR A 157 13.95 -12.26 6.03
C TYR A 157 12.70 -11.84 6.80
N ASP A 158 12.42 -12.47 7.94
CA ASP A 158 11.21 -12.24 8.72
C ASP A 158 11.15 -10.85 9.36
N TYR A 159 12.28 -10.13 9.36
CA TYR A 159 12.38 -8.80 9.94
C TYR A 159 11.85 -7.68 9.03
N HIS A 160 11.95 -7.85 7.70
CA HIS A 160 11.67 -6.77 6.75
C HIS A 160 10.48 -7.00 5.84
N TYR A 161 10.16 -8.28 5.60
CA TYR A 161 9.17 -8.61 4.59
C TYR A 161 7.84 -8.96 5.21
N LYS A 162 6.81 -8.24 4.84
CA LYS A 162 5.43 -8.51 5.23
C LYS A 162 4.54 -8.68 4.02
N ASN A 163 3.54 -9.51 4.17
CA ASN A 163 2.44 -9.58 3.21
C ASN A 163 1.60 -8.31 3.33
N ILE A 164 1.22 -7.74 2.19
CA ILE A 164 0.43 -6.50 2.13
C ILE A 164 -0.91 -6.64 2.88
N PHE A 165 -1.54 -7.81 2.81
CA PHE A 165 -2.81 -8.07 3.47
C PHE A 165 -2.69 -7.99 4.99
N THR A 166 -1.67 -8.64 5.54
CA THR A 166 -1.42 -8.62 6.99
C THR A 166 -0.98 -7.24 7.48
N ALA A 167 -0.13 -6.54 6.70
CA ALA A 167 0.40 -5.24 7.11
C ALA A 167 -0.65 -4.12 7.17
N PHE A 168 -1.70 -4.24 6.35
CA PHE A 168 -2.74 -3.20 6.24
C PHE A 168 -4.12 -3.69 6.65
N ASP A 169 -4.21 -4.84 7.33
CA ASP A 169 -5.47 -5.45 7.77
C ASP A 169 -6.46 -5.68 6.60
N ILE A 170 -5.96 -5.92 5.39
CA ILE A 170 -6.79 -6.14 4.20
C ILE A 170 -7.30 -7.57 4.19
N ILE A 171 -8.60 -7.74 3.90
CA ILE A 171 -9.22 -9.04 3.73
C ILE A 171 -8.88 -9.57 2.35
N ARG A 172 -7.95 -10.53 2.28
CA ARG A 172 -7.39 -11.06 1.04
C ARG A 172 -8.44 -11.51 0.01
N SER A 173 -9.46 -12.22 0.44
CA SER A 173 -10.53 -12.74 -0.44
C SER A 173 -11.34 -11.64 -1.13
N THR A 174 -11.26 -10.40 -0.65
CA THR A 174 -11.98 -9.25 -1.21
C THR A 174 -11.12 -8.41 -2.15
N PHE A 175 -9.80 -8.66 -2.21
CA PHE A 175 -8.90 -7.89 -3.07
C PHE A 175 -9.14 -8.26 -4.53
N ASN A 176 -9.64 -7.31 -5.29
CA ASN A 176 -9.95 -7.47 -6.72
C ASN A 176 -9.46 -6.28 -7.51
N VAL A 177 -9.10 -6.54 -8.76
CA VAL A 177 -8.58 -5.54 -9.70
C VAL A 177 -9.33 -5.65 -11.02
N ASP A 178 -9.99 -4.59 -11.41
CA ASP A 178 -10.68 -4.54 -12.68
C ASP A 178 -9.69 -4.44 -13.86
N PRO A 179 -10.10 -4.88 -15.04
CA PRO A 179 -9.38 -4.57 -16.27
C PRO A 179 -9.21 -3.05 -16.42
N PRO A 180 -8.03 -2.57 -16.88
CA PRO A 180 -7.83 -1.16 -17.14
C PRO A 180 -8.77 -0.65 -18.22
N TYR A 181 -9.23 0.57 -18.07
CA TYR A 181 -9.98 1.28 -19.10
C TYR A 181 -9.35 2.62 -19.42
N ILE A 182 -9.53 3.07 -20.67
CA ILE A 182 -8.97 4.30 -21.19
C ILE A 182 -9.98 5.43 -20.99
N LEU A 183 -9.49 6.58 -20.54
CA LEU A 183 -10.28 7.81 -20.38
C LEU A 183 -9.41 9.01 -20.75
N ASP A 184 -9.18 9.19 -22.04
CA ASP A 184 -8.34 10.29 -22.54
C ASP A 184 -9.08 11.63 -22.47
N ASP A 185 -8.38 12.67 -22.02
CA ASP A 185 -8.86 14.03 -22.13
C ASP A 185 -8.30 14.67 -23.41
N THR A 186 -9.12 14.62 -24.46
CA THR A 186 -8.81 15.21 -25.77
C THR A 186 -9.15 16.72 -25.85
N THR A 187 -9.69 17.28 -24.78
CA THR A 187 -10.03 18.74 -24.72
C THR A 187 -8.81 19.59 -24.40
N THR A 188 -7.76 19.00 -23.86
CA THR A 188 -6.49 19.67 -23.58
C THR A 188 -5.58 19.69 -24.81
N ASN A 189 -4.65 20.63 -24.89
CA ASN A 189 -3.64 20.70 -25.94
C ASN A 189 -2.25 20.89 -25.34
N PRO A 190 -1.36 19.86 -25.35
CA PRO A 190 -1.57 18.52 -25.93
C PRO A 190 -2.63 17.69 -25.16
N PRO A 191 -3.23 16.66 -25.80
CA PRO A 191 -4.18 15.77 -25.13
C PRO A 191 -3.47 15.00 -24.00
N VAL A 192 -4.18 14.84 -22.89
CA VAL A 192 -3.67 14.03 -21.77
C VAL A 192 -4.22 12.62 -21.85
N LEU A 193 -3.33 11.66 -22.03
CA LEU A 193 -3.68 10.26 -22.11
C LEU A 193 -3.81 9.66 -20.71
N ARG A 194 -4.96 9.01 -20.44
CA ARG A 194 -5.25 8.44 -19.13
C ARG A 194 -5.70 7.00 -19.24
N SER A 195 -5.12 6.13 -18.40
CA SER A 195 -5.63 4.79 -18.11
C SER A 195 -5.98 4.68 -16.65
N ILE A 196 -7.06 3.96 -16.33
CA ILE A 196 -7.54 3.79 -14.96
C ILE A 196 -7.62 2.30 -14.63
N ILE A 197 -7.01 1.91 -13.52
CA ILE A 197 -7.16 0.58 -12.91
C ILE A 197 -7.96 0.79 -11.62
N ARG A 198 -9.10 0.11 -11.49
CA ARG A 198 -9.86 0.11 -10.24
C ARG A 198 -9.44 -1.05 -9.37
N VAL A 199 -9.22 -0.76 -8.08
CA VAL A 199 -8.81 -1.73 -7.09
C VAL A 199 -9.83 -1.71 -5.94
N TYR A 200 -10.43 -2.84 -5.67
CA TYR A 200 -11.45 -3.03 -4.64
C TYR A 200 -10.92 -3.95 -3.57
N PHE A 201 -11.16 -3.62 -2.32
CA PHE A 201 -10.94 -4.53 -1.21
C PHE A 201 -11.66 -4.07 0.05
N SER A 202 -11.77 -4.97 1.01
CA SER A 202 -12.20 -4.64 2.35
C SER A 202 -11.01 -4.74 3.31
N TYR A 203 -11.03 -3.93 4.34
CA TYR A 203 -10.01 -3.91 5.38
C TYR A 203 -10.67 -3.70 6.74
N TYR A 204 -9.92 -4.00 7.82
CA TYR A 204 -10.39 -3.78 9.16
C TYR A 204 -9.83 -2.49 9.75
N GLU A 205 -10.72 -1.70 10.36
CA GLU A 205 -10.38 -0.64 11.30
C GLU A 205 -10.74 -1.05 12.72
N TYR A 206 -9.99 -0.56 13.70
CA TYR A 206 -10.15 -0.91 15.09
C TYR A 206 -10.19 0.34 15.95
N TYR A 207 -11.21 0.41 16.82
CA TYR A 207 -11.40 1.53 17.71
C TYR A 207 -11.43 1.05 19.17
N ARG A 208 -10.74 1.76 20.07
CA ARG A 208 -10.73 1.43 21.49
C ARG A 208 -12.11 1.65 22.10
N ILE A 209 -12.52 0.73 22.98
CA ILE A 209 -13.72 0.89 23.80
C ILE A 209 -13.25 1.52 25.14
N GLY A 210 -13.74 2.72 25.47
CA GLY A 210 -13.49 3.34 26.77
C GLY A 210 -12.46 4.47 26.81
N GLY A 211 -12.68 5.50 26.04
CA GLY A 211 -12.03 6.80 26.16
C GLY A 211 -12.97 7.89 25.66
N ALA A 212 -12.89 9.08 26.23
CA ALA A 212 -13.75 10.22 25.84
C ALA A 212 -13.48 10.73 24.41
N VAL A 213 -12.51 10.14 23.72
CA VAL A 213 -12.16 10.40 22.31
C VAL A 213 -11.89 9.05 21.65
N SER A 214 -12.57 8.73 20.58
CA SER A 214 -12.22 7.61 19.72
C SER A 214 -10.92 7.96 18.97
N GLU A 215 -9.78 7.74 19.59
CA GLU A 215 -8.51 7.77 18.90
C GLU A 215 -8.50 6.59 17.94
N ASN A 216 -8.40 6.86 16.66
CA ASN A 216 -8.05 5.84 15.68
C ASN A 216 -6.74 5.22 16.16
N LEU A 217 -6.78 3.94 16.48
CA LEU A 217 -5.57 3.18 16.76
C LEU A 217 -4.78 3.11 15.46
N HIS A 218 -3.96 4.13 15.21
CA HIS A 218 -2.88 4.02 14.24
C HIS A 218 -1.93 2.95 14.77
N VAL A 219 -2.12 1.74 14.28
CA VAL A 219 -1.18 0.65 14.54
C VAL A 219 0.13 1.06 13.90
N ASN A 220 1.08 1.45 14.76
CA ASN A 220 2.47 1.75 14.42
C ASN A 220 2.70 2.83 13.36
N GLU A 221 2.62 4.09 13.75
CA GLU A 221 3.33 5.17 13.05
C GLU A 221 4.86 5.02 13.16
N ASP A 222 5.36 4.20 14.08
CA ASP A 222 6.80 3.94 14.29
C ASP A 222 7.40 2.94 13.28
N LEU A 223 6.66 2.55 12.24
CA LEU A 223 7.12 1.68 11.17
C LEU A 223 7.13 2.37 9.78
N LEU A 224 7.14 3.71 9.76
CA LEU A 224 7.38 4.49 8.54
C LEU A 224 8.85 4.87 8.42
#